data_6707d6976b6a2b74aa0e40d168341f48
#
_entry.id   6707d6976b6a2b74aa0e40d168341f48
#
_cell.length_a   1.000
_cell.length_b   1.000
_cell.length_c   1.000
_cell.angle_alpha   90.00
_cell.angle_beta   90.00
_cell.angle_gamma   90.00
#
_symmetry.space_group_name_H-M   'P 1'
#
loop_
_entity.id
_entity.type
_entity.pdbx_description
1 polymer ?
#
loop_
_entity_poly.entity_id
_entity_poly.type
_entity_poly.pdbx_seq_one_letter_code
_entity_poly.pdbx_strand_id
1 'polypeptide(L)'
;MRSSGGIGYVCKFAGVVAIVLLMAACGRHGEPKEYGIGTTGSIAAPGSPQEFAVNVGDLVHFEEDSSTLSGEARSILGHQASWLNQYAQYRVTIEGHADERGTREYNLALGAKRAMAVKSFLASQGVNAARIKTISYGKERPIAVCDEPSCWTQNRRAQTVLNNPAVARY
;
A
#
# COMPACT_ATOMS: atom_id res chain seq x y z
N MET A 1 91.33 -10.67 -22.16
CA MET A 1 91.38 -9.45 -21.33
C MET A 1 89.98 -8.96 -21.06
N ARG A 2 89.64 -8.99 -19.76
CA ARG A 2 88.66 -8.28 -18.97
C ARG A 2 87.28 -8.00 -19.55
N SER A 3 86.32 -8.81 -19.16
CA SER A 3 84.90 -8.54 -19.06
C SER A 3 84.60 -7.82 -17.75
N SER A 4 83.98 -6.70 -17.80
CA SER A 4 83.40 -6.02 -16.62
C SER A 4 82.15 -5.30 -17.12
N GLY A 5 81.01 -5.65 -16.57
CA GLY A 5 79.79 -4.88 -16.86
C GLY A 5 78.49 -5.66 -16.77
N GLY A 6 78.17 -6.30 -15.64
CA GLY A 6 76.96 -7.05 -15.53
C GLY A 6 76.15 -6.91 -14.22
N ILE A 7 76.55 -6.04 -13.32
CA ILE A 7 75.98 -6.03 -11.95
C ILE A 7 75.00 -4.85 -11.74
N GLY A 8 74.99 -3.84 -12.64
CA GLY A 8 74.23 -2.62 -12.45
C GLY A 8 72.70 -2.72 -12.75
N TYR A 9 72.27 -3.71 -13.49
CA TYR A 9 70.87 -3.81 -13.93
C TYR A 9 69.98 -4.64 -13.01
N VAL A 10 70.53 -5.56 -12.26
CA VAL A 10 69.76 -6.46 -11.38
C VAL A 10 69.12 -5.73 -10.19
N CYS A 11 69.86 -4.74 -9.63
CA CYS A 11 69.32 -3.98 -8.49
C CYS A 11 68.20 -2.97 -8.85
N LYS A 12 68.19 -2.48 -10.10
CA LYS A 12 67.14 -1.55 -10.57
C LYS A 12 65.79 -2.23 -10.79
N PHE A 13 65.84 -3.50 -11.27
CA PHE A 13 64.56 -4.26 -11.50
C PHE A 13 63.98 -4.77 -10.19
N ALA A 14 64.81 -5.10 -9.16
CA ALA A 14 64.30 -5.53 -7.89
C ALA A 14 63.52 -4.43 -7.13
N GLY A 15 63.94 -3.15 -7.29
CA GLY A 15 63.22 -2.02 -6.71
C GLY A 15 61.86 -1.74 -7.32
N VAL A 16 61.77 -1.88 -8.65
CA VAL A 16 60.48 -1.65 -9.37
C VAL A 16 59.46 -2.74 -9.10
N VAL A 17 59.91 -4.00 -9.01
CA VAL A 17 59.01 -5.13 -8.66
C VAL A 17 58.47 -5.02 -7.22
N ALA A 18 59.31 -4.55 -6.30
CA ALA A 18 58.89 -4.35 -4.89
C ALA A 18 57.85 -3.23 -4.77
N ILE A 19 57.97 -2.14 -5.55
CA ILE A 19 56.98 -1.04 -5.53
C ILE A 19 55.67 -1.46 -6.16
N VAL A 20 55.68 -2.29 -7.21
CA VAL A 20 54.45 -2.78 -7.87
C VAL A 20 53.69 -3.75 -6.96
N LEU A 21 54.39 -4.56 -6.14
CA LEU A 21 53.73 -5.48 -5.18
C LEU A 21 53.09 -4.77 -3.97
N LEU A 22 53.60 -3.57 -3.59
CA LEU A 22 53.01 -2.77 -2.49
C LEU A 22 51.73 -2.04 -2.91
N MET A 23 51.51 -1.80 -4.20
CA MET A 23 50.28 -1.15 -4.70
C MET A 23 49.07 -2.11 -4.81
N ALA A 24 49.31 -3.42 -4.77
CA ALA A 24 48.25 -4.43 -4.86
C ALA A 24 47.51 -4.66 -3.54
N ALA A 25 47.94 -4.09 -2.41
CA ALA A 25 47.36 -4.36 -1.09
C ALA A 25 46.29 -3.34 -0.63
N CYS A 26 46.02 -2.28 -1.42
CA CYS A 26 45.05 -1.24 -1.04
C CYS A 26 43.77 -1.25 -1.90
N GLY A 27 43.48 -2.34 -2.61
CA GLY A 27 42.27 -2.51 -3.39
C GLY A 27 41.26 -3.44 -2.74
N ARG A 28 40.88 -3.22 -1.46
CA ARG A 28 39.56 -3.66 -1.02
C ARG A 28 38.55 -2.72 -1.66
N HIS A 29 38.16 -3.03 -2.89
CA HIS A 29 36.91 -2.55 -3.43
C HIS A 29 35.83 -3.09 -2.50
N GLY A 30 35.31 -2.24 -1.63
CA GLY A 30 33.97 -2.42 -1.11
C GLY A 30 33.10 -2.48 -2.35
N GLU A 31 32.42 -3.60 -2.55
CA GLU A 31 31.37 -3.71 -3.55
C GLU A 31 30.48 -2.47 -3.38
N PRO A 32 30.24 -1.69 -4.45
CA PRO A 32 29.21 -0.68 -4.39
C PRO A 32 27.96 -1.45 -4.00
N LYS A 33 27.44 -1.22 -2.78
CA LYS A 33 26.06 -1.57 -2.48
C LYS A 33 25.27 -0.88 -3.56
N GLU A 34 24.86 -1.66 -4.53
CA GLU A 34 23.87 -1.28 -5.50
C GLU A 34 22.67 -0.82 -4.67
N TYR A 35 22.55 0.48 -4.51
CA TYR A 35 21.28 1.10 -4.19
C TYR A 35 20.44 0.84 -5.43
N GLY A 36 19.91 -0.36 -5.50
CA GLY A 36 18.83 -0.67 -6.37
C GLY A 36 17.77 0.39 -6.07
N ILE A 37 17.65 1.36 -6.94
CA ILE A 37 16.41 2.07 -7.17
C ILE A 37 15.48 0.95 -7.61
N GLY A 38 14.97 0.24 -6.61
CA GLY A 38 13.90 -0.73 -6.79
C GLY A 38 12.66 0.04 -7.18
N THR A 39 12.51 0.32 -8.45
CA THR A 39 11.21 0.35 -9.10
C THR A 39 10.68 -1.09 -9.18
N THR A 40 10.72 -1.79 -8.07
CA THR A 40 9.78 -2.83 -7.81
C THR A 40 8.54 -2.10 -7.30
N GLY A 41 7.64 -1.72 -8.20
CA GLY A 41 6.25 -1.72 -7.83
C GLY A 41 6.05 -3.09 -7.19
N SER A 42 5.96 -3.14 -5.87
CA SER A 42 5.76 -4.39 -5.17
C SER A 42 4.44 -4.92 -5.68
N ILE A 43 4.52 -5.94 -6.56
CA ILE A 43 3.34 -6.66 -6.99
C ILE A 43 2.78 -7.21 -5.70
N ALA A 44 1.66 -6.63 -5.25
CA ALA A 44 1.03 -7.03 -4.00
C ALA A 44 0.74 -8.52 -4.10
N ALA A 45 1.19 -9.29 -3.11
CA ALA A 45 1.02 -10.73 -3.13
C ALA A 45 -0.47 -11.09 -3.24
N PRO A 46 -0.85 -12.06 -4.10
CA PRO A 46 -2.23 -12.48 -4.27
C PRO A 46 -2.87 -12.83 -2.92
N GLY A 47 -4.08 -12.33 -2.67
CA GLY A 47 -4.80 -12.51 -1.40
C GLY A 47 -4.31 -11.67 -0.24
N SER A 48 -3.41 -10.71 -0.48
CA SER A 48 -2.93 -9.79 0.56
C SER A 48 -3.83 -8.56 0.72
N PRO A 49 -3.86 -7.92 1.91
CA PRO A 49 -4.54 -6.65 2.09
C PRO A 49 -4.05 -5.53 1.16
N GLN A 50 -2.76 -5.58 0.77
CA GLN A 50 -2.20 -4.64 -0.19
C GLN A 50 -2.79 -4.84 -1.59
N GLU A 51 -2.94 -6.08 -2.03
CA GLU A 51 -3.61 -6.37 -3.31
C GLU A 51 -5.04 -5.84 -3.31
N PHE A 52 -5.78 -6.07 -2.24
CA PHE A 52 -7.15 -5.58 -2.10
C PHE A 52 -7.21 -4.04 -2.20
N ALA A 53 -6.37 -3.33 -1.46
CA ALA A 53 -6.38 -1.87 -1.46
C ALA A 53 -5.93 -1.26 -2.80
N VAL A 54 -4.90 -1.83 -3.45
CA VAL A 54 -4.29 -1.24 -4.66
C VAL A 54 -4.99 -1.69 -5.94
N ASN A 55 -5.32 -2.98 -6.06
CA ASN A 55 -5.81 -3.56 -7.32
C ASN A 55 -7.33 -3.66 -7.37
N VAL A 56 -7.99 -3.86 -6.22
CA VAL A 56 -9.45 -3.99 -6.13
C VAL A 56 -10.10 -2.65 -5.79
N GLY A 57 -9.45 -1.86 -4.94
CA GLY A 57 -9.97 -0.63 -4.37
C GLY A 57 -10.86 -0.87 -3.16
N ASP A 58 -10.56 -0.21 -2.06
CA ASP A 58 -11.25 -0.36 -0.78
C ASP A 58 -12.26 0.76 -0.49
N LEU A 59 -12.34 1.78 -1.37
CA LEU A 59 -13.14 2.97 -1.20
C LEU A 59 -14.24 3.07 -2.26
N VAL A 60 -15.42 3.55 -1.85
CA VAL A 60 -16.48 4.03 -2.74
C VAL A 60 -16.99 5.38 -2.26
N HIS A 61 -17.31 6.27 -3.20
CA HIS A 61 -17.76 7.62 -2.92
C HIS A 61 -19.27 7.78 -3.12
N PHE A 62 -19.81 8.82 -2.50
CA PHE A 62 -21.23 9.14 -2.54
C PHE A 62 -21.47 10.59 -2.89
N GLU A 63 -22.62 10.83 -3.52
CA GLU A 63 -23.12 12.18 -3.74
C GLU A 63 -23.48 12.85 -2.42
N GLU A 64 -23.63 14.17 -2.48
CA GLU A 64 -24.06 14.98 -1.35
C GLU A 64 -25.40 14.46 -0.82
N ASP A 65 -25.49 14.36 0.51
CA ASP A 65 -26.69 13.91 1.22
C ASP A 65 -27.29 12.57 0.73
N SER A 66 -26.47 11.72 0.11
CA SER A 66 -26.90 10.45 -0.49
C SER A 66 -26.16 9.27 0.12
N SER A 67 -26.88 8.14 0.19
CA SER A 67 -26.34 6.80 0.45
C SER A 67 -26.57 5.84 -0.71
N THR A 68 -26.98 6.38 -1.87
CA THR A 68 -27.21 5.60 -3.10
C THR A 68 -25.89 5.26 -3.78
N LEU A 69 -25.71 4.01 -4.15
CA LEU A 69 -24.52 3.55 -4.89
C LEU A 69 -24.61 3.95 -6.35
N SER A 70 -23.62 4.69 -6.84
CA SER A 70 -23.45 5.01 -8.26
C SER A 70 -23.10 3.77 -9.08
N GLY A 71 -23.11 3.87 -10.41
CA GLY A 71 -22.65 2.80 -11.31
C GLY A 71 -21.19 2.45 -11.07
N GLU A 72 -20.33 3.46 -10.86
CA GLU A 72 -18.91 3.30 -10.54
C GLU A 72 -18.72 2.58 -9.19
N ALA A 73 -19.41 3.03 -8.14
CA ALA A 73 -19.39 2.40 -6.84
C ALA A 73 -19.79 0.92 -6.90
N ARG A 74 -20.83 0.59 -7.68
CA ARG A 74 -21.27 -0.81 -7.88
C ARG A 74 -20.22 -1.65 -8.62
N SER A 75 -19.52 -1.08 -9.59
CA SER A 75 -18.42 -1.77 -10.29
C SER A 75 -17.29 -2.11 -9.34
N ILE A 76 -16.81 -1.14 -8.55
CA ILE A 76 -15.77 -1.34 -7.53
C ILE A 76 -16.21 -2.42 -6.53
N LEU A 77 -17.41 -2.30 -6.00
CA LEU A 77 -17.97 -3.27 -5.04
C LEU A 77 -18.16 -4.67 -5.65
N GLY A 78 -18.40 -4.78 -6.95
CA GLY A 78 -18.43 -6.05 -7.68
C GLY A 78 -17.05 -6.74 -7.65
N HIS A 79 -15.97 -5.99 -7.89
CA HIS A 79 -14.60 -6.51 -7.76
C HIS A 79 -14.27 -6.89 -6.31
N GLN A 80 -14.67 -6.05 -5.33
CA GLN A 80 -14.53 -6.38 -3.91
C GLN A 80 -15.25 -7.68 -3.55
N ALA A 81 -16.49 -7.86 -4.02
CA ALA A 81 -17.26 -9.06 -3.74
C ALA A 81 -16.60 -10.31 -4.34
N SER A 82 -16.11 -10.24 -5.57
CA SER A 82 -15.40 -11.33 -6.22
C SER A 82 -14.16 -11.72 -5.42
N TRP A 83 -13.35 -10.74 -5.02
CA TRP A 83 -12.16 -10.96 -4.20
C TRP A 83 -12.51 -11.55 -2.82
N LEU A 84 -13.51 -11.01 -2.13
CA LEU A 84 -13.95 -11.47 -0.81
C LEU A 84 -14.56 -12.87 -0.84
N ASN A 85 -15.15 -13.30 -1.95
CA ASN A 85 -15.63 -14.67 -2.16
C ASN A 85 -14.46 -15.63 -2.41
N GLN A 86 -13.42 -15.19 -3.13
CA GLN A 86 -12.21 -15.98 -3.35
C GLN A 86 -11.40 -16.15 -2.06
N TYR A 87 -11.30 -15.09 -1.23
CA TYR A 87 -10.53 -15.09 0.01
C TYR A 87 -11.46 -15.08 1.24
N ALA A 88 -12.15 -16.19 1.45
CA ALA A 88 -13.22 -16.32 2.45
C ALA A 88 -12.74 -16.22 3.91
N GLN A 89 -11.45 -16.30 4.18
CA GLN A 89 -10.87 -16.14 5.53
C GLN A 89 -10.99 -14.73 6.09
N TYR A 90 -11.14 -13.70 5.24
CA TYR A 90 -11.24 -12.33 5.70
C TYR A 90 -12.64 -12.01 6.23
N ARG A 91 -12.69 -11.37 7.39
CA ARG A 91 -13.85 -10.60 7.85
C ARG A 91 -13.64 -9.15 7.46
N VAL A 92 -14.71 -8.41 7.27
CA VAL A 92 -14.63 -7.00 6.86
C VAL A 92 -15.44 -6.11 7.78
N THR A 93 -14.97 -4.89 7.94
CA THR A 93 -15.74 -3.80 8.53
C THR A 93 -15.94 -2.74 7.45
N ILE A 94 -17.18 -2.37 7.20
CA ILE A 94 -17.51 -1.26 6.31
C ILE A 94 -17.62 -0.01 7.17
N GLU A 95 -16.75 0.94 6.94
CA GLU A 95 -16.71 2.22 7.63
C GLU A 95 -17.41 3.28 6.76
N GLY A 96 -18.47 3.90 7.30
CA GLY A 96 -19.21 4.94 6.61
C GLY A 96 -18.84 6.33 7.13
N HIS A 97 -18.64 7.26 6.19
CA HIS A 97 -18.19 8.62 6.46
C HIS A 97 -19.06 9.65 5.75
N ALA A 98 -19.03 10.87 6.27
CA ALA A 98 -19.69 12.04 5.71
C ALA A 98 -18.70 13.22 5.65
N ASP A 99 -19.04 14.27 4.91
CA ASP A 99 -18.32 15.53 4.97
C ASP A 99 -18.66 16.30 6.26
N GLU A 100 -17.97 17.42 6.50
CA GLU A 100 -18.08 18.18 7.76
C GLU A 100 -19.39 18.96 7.92
N ARG A 101 -20.18 19.14 6.85
CA ARG A 101 -21.41 19.95 6.87
C ARG A 101 -22.52 19.24 7.62
N GLY A 102 -23.37 20.02 8.31
CA GLY A 102 -24.49 19.51 9.11
C GLY A 102 -24.08 19.06 10.53
N THR A 103 -25.07 18.54 11.28
CA THR A 103 -24.87 18.12 12.67
C THR A 103 -24.11 16.81 12.78
N ARG A 104 -23.53 16.55 13.93
CA ARG A 104 -22.83 15.31 14.23
C ARG A 104 -23.75 14.10 14.12
N GLU A 105 -24.92 14.20 14.70
CA GLU A 105 -25.94 13.15 14.75
C GLU A 105 -26.43 12.80 13.34
N TYR A 106 -26.71 13.82 12.54
CA TYR A 106 -27.11 13.64 11.15
C TYR A 106 -26.03 12.89 10.34
N ASN A 107 -24.78 13.36 10.42
CA ASN A 107 -23.67 12.73 9.70
C ASN A 107 -23.37 11.31 10.18
N LEU A 108 -23.54 11.04 11.47
CA LEU A 108 -23.43 9.67 12.00
C LEU A 108 -24.49 8.76 11.41
N ALA A 109 -25.74 9.23 11.31
CA ALA A 109 -26.82 8.48 10.67
C ALA A 109 -26.58 8.29 9.14
N LEU A 110 -26.11 9.32 8.44
CA LEU A 110 -25.80 9.25 7.03
C LEU A 110 -24.64 8.26 6.73
N GLY A 111 -23.58 8.31 7.51
CA GLY A 111 -22.48 7.35 7.43
C GLY A 111 -22.95 5.91 7.67
N ALA A 112 -23.86 5.69 8.63
CA ALA A 112 -24.45 4.38 8.88
C ALA A 112 -25.27 3.87 7.67
N LYS A 113 -26.06 4.73 7.03
CA LYS A 113 -26.80 4.39 5.82
C LYS A 113 -25.86 4.01 4.67
N ARG A 114 -24.76 4.76 4.47
CA ARG A 114 -23.73 4.47 3.47
C ARG A 114 -23.07 3.10 3.71
N ALA A 115 -22.63 2.84 4.93
CA ALA A 115 -22.05 1.55 5.30
C ALA A 115 -23.02 0.39 5.08
N MET A 116 -24.32 0.59 5.41
CA MET A 116 -25.35 -0.42 5.20
C MET A 116 -25.64 -0.66 3.71
N ALA A 117 -25.62 0.37 2.87
CA ALA A 117 -25.80 0.24 1.42
C ALA A 117 -24.68 -0.64 0.82
N VAL A 118 -23.43 -0.40 1.21
CA VAL A 118 -22.28 -1.23 0.79
C VAL A 118 -22.43 -2.67 1.28
N LYS A 119 -22.74 -2.88 2.57
CA LYS A 119 -22.96 -4.22 3.12
C LYS A 119 -24.05 -4.97 2.36
N SER A 120 -25.19 -4.32 2.10
CA SER A 120 -26.32 -4.94 1.39
C SER A 120 -25.93 -5.33 -0.03
N PHE A 121 -25.15 -4.48 -0.72
CA PHE A 121 -24.66 -4.80 -2.05
C PHE A 121 -23.69 -5.99 -2.03
N LEU A 122 -22.67 -5.98 -1.17
CA LEU A 122 -21.72 -7.10 -1.06
C LEU A 122 -22.44 -8.43 -0.73
N ALA A 123 -23.43 -8.39 0.17
CA ALA A 123 -24.22 -9.56 0.50
C ALA A 123 -25.05 -10.06 -0.70
N SER A 124 -25.63 -9.17 -1.52
CA SER A 124 -26.34 -9.53 -2.74
C SER A 124 -25.44 -10.15 -3.81
N GLN A 125 -24.12 -9.87 -3.74
CA GLN A 125 -23.09 -10.46 -4.60
C GLN A 125 -22.48 -11.75 -4.00
N GLY A 126 -23.10 -12.34 -2.97
CA GLY A 126 -22.72 -13.63 -2.41
C GLY A 126 -21.74 -13.58 -1.23
N VAL A 127 -21.29 -12.41 -0.81
CA VAL A 127 -20.44 -12.31 0.40
C VAL A 127 -21.29 -12.59 1.63
N ASN A 128 -20.89 -13.56 2.46
CA ASN A 128 -21.62 -13.92 3.67
C ASN A 128 -21.78 -12.72 4.62
N ALA A 129 -23.00 -12.29 4.86
CA ALA A 129 -23.33 -11.12 5.69
C ALA A 129 -22.82 -11.21 7.13
N ALA A 130 -22.61 -12.44 7.67
CA ALA A 130 -22.03 -12.65 9.00
C ALA A 130 -20.53 -12.26 9.09
N ARG A 131 -19.86 -12.15 7.94
CA ARG A 131 -18.48 -11.67 7.85
C ARG A 131 -18.37 -10.14 7.77
N ILE A 132 -19.50 -9.45 7.55
CA ILE A 132 -19.53 -8.01 7.29
C ILE A 132 -20.11 -7.27 8.50
N LYS A 133 -19.26 -6.50 9.18
CA LYS A 133 -19.66 -5.52 10.19
C LYS A 133 -19.79 -4.13 9.55
N THR A 134 -20.58 -3.27 10.13
CA THR A 134 -20.70 -1.86 9.74
C THR A 134 -20.43 -0.97 10.93
N ILE A 135 -19.77 0.16 10.70
CA ILE A 135 -19.56 1.23 11.66
C ILE A 135 -19.72 2.58 10.95
N SER A 136 -20.22 3.57 11.64
CA SER A 136 -20.24 4.94 11.15
C SER A 136 -19.32 5.81 11.98
N TYR A 137 -18.50 6.57 11.31
CA TYR A 137 -17.73 7.65 11.92
C TYR A 137 -18.33 9.03 11.62
N GLY A 138 -19.39 9.08 10.80
CA GLY A 138 -19.97 10.36 10.41
C GLY A 138 -18.87 11.26 9.83
N LYS A 139 -18.75 12.47 10.37
CA LYS A 139 -17.73 13.46 10.00
C LYS A 139 -16.46 13.46 10.86
N GLU A 140 -16.35 12.53 11.82
CA GLU A 140 -15.31 12.56 12.84
C GLU A 140 -13.93 12.07 12.36
N ARG A 141 -13.87 11.44 11.15
CA ARG A 141 -12.63 10.94 10.57
C ARG A 141 -12.47 11.40 9.11
N PRO A 142 -12.25 12.70 8.88
CA PRO A 142 -11.99 13.22 7.54
C PRO A 142 -10.63 12.71 7.01
N ILE A 143 -10.53 12.49 5.70
CA ILE A 143 -9.25 12.24 5.00
C ILE A 143 -8.75 13.49 4.30
N ALA A 144 -9.63 14.44 4.04
CA ALA A 144 -9.29 15.75 3.49
C ALA A 144 -9.89 16.84 4.38
N VAL A 145 -9.04 17.79 4.79
CA VAL A 145 -9.40 18.87 5.73
C VAL A 145 -9.27 20.21 5.02
N CYS A 146 -10.34 20.63 4.40
CA CYS A 146 -10.52 21.97 3.84
C CYS A 146 -12.02 22.26 3.67
N ASP A 147 -12.41 23.51 3.64
CA ASP A 147 -13.80 23.95 3.47
C ASP A 147 -14.11 24.18 1.98
N GLU A 148 -13.91 23.12 1.18
CA GLU A 148 -14.11 23.16 -0.27
C GLU A 148 -14.74 21.87 -0.81
N PRO A 149 -15.47 21.92 -1.95
CA PRO A 149 -16.09 20.76 -2.58
C PRO A 149 -15.12 19.59 -2.86
N SER A 150 -13.85 19.90 -3.14
CA SER A 150 -12.80 18.91 -3.39
C SER A 150 -12.53 18.04 -2.17
N CYS A 151 -12.52 18.59 -0.94
CA CYS A 151 -12.38 17.85 0.30
C CYS A 151 -13.68 17.12 0.66
N TRP A 152 -14.82 17.77 0.51
CA TRP A 152 -16.13 17.14 0.81
C TRP A 152 -16.34 15.87 0.01
N THR A 153 -16.02 15.90 -1.29
CA THR A 153 -16.15 14.73 -2.16
C THR A 153 -15.30 13.55 -1.67
N GLN A 154 -14.10 13.78 -1.21
CA GLN A 154 -13.23 12.75 -0.66
C GLN A 154 -13.78 12.20 0.67
N ASN A 155 -14.38 13.05 1.50
CA ASN A 155 -14.92 12.66 2.79
C ASN A 155 -16.23 11.87 2.68
N ARG A 156 -17.03 12.09 1.63
CA ARG A 156 -18.26 11.34 1.37
C ARG A 156 -17.97 9.95 0.83
N ARG A 157 -17.59 9.02 1.69
CA ARG A 157 -17.13 7.70 1.30
C ARG A 157 -17.64 6.57 2.21
N ALA A 158 -17.54 5.36 1.73
CA ALA A 158 -17.46 4.17 2.57
C ALA A 158 -16.17 3.41 2.26
N GLN A 159 -15.53 2.88 3.29
CA GLN A 159 -14.29 2.12 3.20
C GLN A 159 -14.50 0.68 3.66
N THR A 160 -14.01 -0.27 2.89
CA THR A 160 -13.99 -1.69 3.23
C THR A 160 -12.68 -2.07 3.88
N VAL A 161 -12.67 -2.26 5.18
CA VAL A 161 -11.49 -2.60 5.97
C VAL A 161 -11.42 -4.11 6.17
N LEU A 162 -10.34 -4.75 5.74
CA LEU A 162 -10.10 -6.17 5.94
C LEU A 162 -9.62 -6.44 7.37
N ASN A 163 -10.32 -7.34 8.06
CA ASN A 163 -9.93 -7.81 9.38
C ASN A 163 -9.35 -9.23 9.23
N ASN A 164 -8.04 -9.37 9.43
CA ASN A 164 -7.39 -10.67 9.42
C ASN A 164 -7.59 -11.35 10.79
N PRO A 165 -8.24 -12.53 10.88
CA PRO A 165 -8.40 -13.24 12.14
C PRO A 165 -7.06 -13.67 12.76
N ALA A 166 -5.97 -13.74 11.98
CA ALA A 166 -4.65 -14.06 12.49
C ALA A 166 -4.00 -12.95 13.31
N VAL A 167 -4.41 -11.68 13.14
CA VAL A 167 -3.84 -10.50 13.85
C VAL A 167 -4.67 -10.14 15.10
N ALA A 168 -5.87 -10.65 15.24
CA ALA A 168 -6.78 -10.32 16.36
C ALA A 168 -6.51 -11.11 17.66
N ARG A 169 -5.35 -11.75 17.82
CA ARG A 169 -5.01 -12.59 18.99
C ARG A 169 -3.93 -11.97 19.90
N TYR A 170 -3.90 -10.62 19.99
CA TYR A 170 -3.06 -9.96 20.99
C TYR A 170 -3.87 -8.96 21.80
#